data_0cf6bc614614add814bb47584129ddae
#
_entry.id   0cf6bc614614add814bb47584129ddae
#
_cell.length_a   1.000
_cell.length_b   1.000
_cell.length_c   1.000
_cell.angle_alpha   90.00
_cell.angle_beta   90.00
_cell.angle_gamma   90.00
#
_symmetry.space_group_name_H-M   'P 1'
#
loop_
_entity.id
_entity.type
_entity.pdbx_description
1 polymer ?
#
loop_
_entity_poly.entity_id
_entity_poly.type
_entity_poly.pdbx_seq_one_letter_code
_entity_poly.pdbx_strand_id
1 'polypeptide(L)'
;SPEKMEALINRQALVQDRIDALDAWELDTKLNIAMDALRCPPDDQLISELSGGERRRVALCRLLLKKPDVLLLDEPTNHLDAESIDWLEQHLEQYVGTVLCVTHDRYFLDNVAGWILELDRGEGIPYKGNYQNWLEQKTKRLSQEEKHESKRKKELDKELEWIRTSPKGRRAKNKARISNYDIMLSEGSKEKDTRLQIPIPNGPRLGNKVLEVKDLQKSYGDKLLIDNLSFELPPAGIVGIIGPNGAGKTTLFKMIMGEEQPDQGSLSLGD
;
A
#
# COMPACT_ATOMS: atom_id res chain seq x y z
N SER A 1 -3.26 9.92 61.07
CA SER A 1 -4.00 8.85 61.80
C SER A 1 -3.67 7.50 61.17
N PRO A 2 -3.59 6.42 61.95
CA PRO A 2 -3.29 5.09 61.41
C PRO A 2 -4.22 4.68 60.25
N GLU A 3 -5.50 4.98 60.37
CA GLU A 3 -6.49 4.70 59.31
C GLU A 3 -6.21 5.36 57.98
N LYS A 4 -5.69 6.61 57.99
CA LYS A 4 -5.27 7.30 56.74
C LYS A 4 -4.05 6.65 56.12
N MET A 5 -3.14 6.13 56.93
CA MET A 5 -1.93 5.45 56.46
C MET A 5 -2.29 4.11 55.79
N GLU A 6 -3.17 3.35 56.42
CA GLU A 6 -3.66 2.06 55.88
C GLU A 6 -4.43 2.25 54.56
N ALA A 7 -5.28 3.29 54.47
CA ALA A 7 -5.95 3.64 53.20
C ALA A 7 -4.98 4.04 52.08
N LEU A 8 -3.89 4.73 52.41
CA LEU A 8 -2.86 5.09 51.43
C LEU A 8 -2.04 3.89 50.95
N ILE A 9 -1.69 2.98 51.86
CA ILE A 9 -0.99 1.72 51.55
C ILE A 9 -1.85 0.86 50.64
N ASN A 10 -3.14 0.68 50.96
CA ASN A 10 -4.07 -0.10 50.13
C ASN A 10 -4.25 0.53 48.74
N ARG A 11 -4.34 1.84 48.66
CA ARG A 11 -4.39 2.55 47.35
C ARG A 11 -3.10 2.41 46.55
N GLN A 12 -1.94 2.46 47.21
CA GLN A 12 -0.66 2.25 46.57
C GLN A 12 -0.56 0.84 45.98
N ALA A 13 -0.95 -0.20 46.78
CA ALA A 13 -0.96 -1.58 46.28
C ALA A 13 -1.85 -1.76 45.06
N LEU A 14 -3.07 -1.21 45.06
CA LEU A 14 -3.99 -1.26 43.93
C LEU A 14 -3.44 -0.56 42.70
N VAL A 15 -2.74 0.58 42.85
CA VAL A 15 -2.12 1.29 41.72
C VAL A 15 -0.94 0.47 41.18
N GLN A 16 -0.14 -0.13 42.06
CA GLN A 16 0.98 -0.95 41.70
C GLN A 16 0.56 -2.20 40.91
N ASP A 17 -0.45 -2.92 41.42
CA ASP A 17 -1.06 -4.08 40.75
C ASP A 17 -1.58 -3.69 39.32
N ARG A 18 -2.14 -2.49 39.16
CA ARG A 18 -2.60 -2.00 37.85
C ARG A 18 -1.43 -1.67 36.91
N ILE A 19 -0.36 -1.08 37.41
CA ILE A 19 0.85 -0.78 36.63
C ILE A 19 1.49 -2.07 36.17
N ASP A 20 1.58 -3.07 37.06
CA ASP A 20 2.15 -4.40 36.76
C ASP A 20 1.26 -5.14 35.72
N ALA A 21 -0.06 -5.15 35.90
CA ALA A 21 -0.99 -5.80 35.01
C ALA A 21 -0.99 -5.19 33.58
N LEU A 22 -0.70 -3.89 33.46
CA LEU A 22 -0.63 -3.17 32.19
C LEU A 22 0.78 -3.14 31.61
N ASP A 23 1.78 -3.69 32.31
CA ASP A 23 3.21 -3.59 31.95
C ASP A 23 3.65 -2.13 31.67
N ALA A 24 3.15 -1.22 32.54
CA ALA A 24 3.27 0.22 32.31
C ALA A 24 4.57 0.84 32.82
N TRP A 25 5.44 0.08 33.46
CA TRP A 25 6.77 0.56 33.93
C TRP A 25 7.68 1.00 32.77
N GLU A 26 7.52 0.36 31.61
CA GLU A 26 8.32 0.65 30.40
C GLU A 26 7.55 1.49 29.38
N LEU A 27 6.48 2.16 29.79
CA LEU A 27 5.60 2.89 28.88
C LEU A 27 6.35 3.98 28.09
N ASP A 28 7.17 4.77 28.81
CA ASP A 28 7.96 5.84 28.16
C ASP A 28 8.99 5.26 27.19
N THR A 29 9.61 4.14 27.54
CA THR A 29 10.55 3.45 26.65
C THR A 29 9.86 2.92 25.39
N LYS A 30 8.70 2.27 25.54
CA LYS A 30 7.90 1.76 24.43
C LYS A 30 7.39 2.90 23.54
N LEU A 31 6.98 4.01 24.16
CA LEU A 31 6.56 5.22 23.44
C LEU A 31 7.70 5.79 22.58
N ASN A 32 8.88 5.98 23.19
CA ASN A 32 10.03 6.53 22.50
C ASN A 32 10.48 5.64 21.33
N ILE A 33 10.55 4.32 21.54
CA ILE A 33 10.90 3.37 20.47
C ILE A 33 9.91 3.48 19.30
N ALA A 34 8.61 3.52 19.57
CA ALA A 34 7.60 3.62 18.52
C ALA A 34 7.62 4.98 17.81
N MET A 35 7.85 6.07 18.56
CA MET A 35 7.99 7.42 18.00
C MET A 35 9.22 7.54 17.09
N ASP A 36 10.36 7.02 17.53
CA ASP A 36 11.61 7.03 16.76
C ASP A 36 11.46 6.18 15.49
N ALA A 37 10.93 4.95 15.62
CA ALA A 37 10.73 4.05 14.49
C ALA A 37 9.79 4.61 13.41
N LEU A 38 8.72 5.28 13.82
CA LEU A 38 7.78 5.94 12.92
C LEU A 38 8.20 7.38 12.56
N ARG A 39 9.36 7.82 13.04
CA ARG A 39 9.87 9.19 12.83
C ARG A 39 8.80 10.25 13.16
N CYS A 40 8.18 10.08 14.31
CA CYS A 40 7.23 11.07 14.82
C CYS A 40 7.94 12.39 15.10
N PRO A 41 7.23 13.54 15.04
CA PRO A 41 7.77 14.83 15.43
C PRO A 41 8.09 14.85 16.92
N PRO A 42 8.87 15.85 17.41
CA PRO A 42 9.13 16.06 18.82
C PRO A 42 7.84 16.12 19.66
N ASP A 43 7.89 15.62 20.88
CA ASP A 43 6.75 15.47 21.78
C ASP A 43 6.14 16.79 22.26
N ASP A 44 6.93 17.88 22.24
CA ASP A 44 6.54 19.25 22.59
C ASP A 44 5.86 20.02 21.43
N GLN A 45 5.88 19.48 20.21
CA GLN A 45 5.31 20.13 19.04
C GLN A 45 3.78 20.08 19.04
N LEU A 46 3.13 21.21 18.77
CA LEU A 46 1.67 21.29 18.71
C LEU A 46 1.12 20.52 17.50
N ILE A 47 0.06 19.72 17.72
CA ILE A 47 -0.60 18.93 16.65
C ILE A 47 -1.11 19.83 15.50
N SER A 48 -1.47 21.08 15.78
CA SER A 48 -1.92 22.06 14.78
C SER A 48 -0.83 22.46 13.78
N GLU A 49 0.43 22.36 14.18
CA GLU A 49 1.60 22.73 13.37
C GLU A 49 2.16 21.58 12.54
N LEU A 50 1.69 20.36 12.82
CA LEU A 50 2.14 19.17 12.12
C LEU A 50 1.63 19.13 10.67
N SER A 51 2.48 18.68 9.77
CA SER A 51 2.09 18.33 8.41
C SER A 51 1.10 17.15 8.39
N GLY A 52 0.40 16.95 7.27
CA GLY A 52 -0.53 15.83 7.12
C GLY A 52 0.12 14.46 7.32
N GLY A 53 1.37 14.28 6.85
CA GLY A 53 2.14 13.05 7.03
C GLY A 53 2.55 12.81 8.49
N GLU A 54 2.99 13.86 9.19
CA GLU A 54 3.34 13.77 10.61
C GLU A 54 2.14 13.42 11.47
N ARG A 55 0.99 14.06 11.23
CA ARG A 55 -0.27 13.71 11.93
C ARG A 55 -0.65 12.26 11.75
N ARG A 56 -0.49 11.72 10.54
CA ARG A 56 -0.77 10.29 10.26
C ARG A 56 0.17 9.37 11.02
N ARG A 57 1.48 9.68 11.06
CA ARG A 57 2.47 8.88 11.80
C ARG A 57 2.20 8.90 13.31
N VAL A 58 1.89 10.07 13.88
CA VAL A 58 1.50 10.18 15.29
C VAL A 58 0.21 9.42 15.58
N ALA A 59 -0.79 9.50 14.70
CA ALA A 59 -2.04 8.74 14.84
C ALA A 59 -1.81 7.23 14.78
N LEU A 60 -0.96 6.76 13.84
CA LEU A 60 -0.57 5.35 13.72
C LEU A 60 0.18 4.89 14.98
N CYS A 61 1.18 5.63 15.43
CA CYS A 61 1.92 5.35 16.66
C CYS A 61 0.97 5.18 17.86
N ARG A 62 0.08 6.15 18.06
CA ARG A 62 -0.93 6.08 19.13
C ARG A 62 -1.85 4.87 19.02
N LEU A 63 -2.24 4.49 17.80
CA LEU A 63 -3.13 3.37 17.55
C LEU A 63 -2.44 2.04 17.88
N LEU A 64 -1.20 1.86 17.45
CA LEU A 64 -0.40 0.67 17.70
C LEU A 64 -0.12 0.47 19.20
N LEU A 65 0.20 1.54 19.91
CA LEU A 65 0.44 1.51 21.37
C LEU A 65 -0.81 1.16 22.19
N LYS A 66 -2.01 1.47 21.68
CA LYS A 66 -3.28 1.10 22.34
C LYS A 66 -3.59 -0.39 22.28
N LYS A 67 -2.99 -1.12 21.36
CA LYS A 67 -3.17 -2.56 21.14
C LYS A 67 -4.65 -3.00 21.16
N PRO A 68 -5.54 -2.44 20.31
CA PRO A 68 -6.93 -2.86 20.26
C PRO A 68 -7.05 -4.32 19.78
N ASP A 69 -8.13 -5.02 20.16
CA ASP A 69 -8.39 -6.40 19.70
C ASP A 69 -8.55 -6.50 18.18
N VAL A 70 -9.08 -5.44 17.55
CA VAL A 70 -9.23 -5.31 16.10
C VAL A 70 -8.61 -4.01 15.64
N LEU A 71 -7.63 -4.12 14.76
CA LEU A 71 -6.88 -3.01 14.18
C LEU A 71 -7.27 -2.83 12.71
N LEU A 72 -7.81 -1.66 12.36
CA LEU A 72 -8.18 -1.30 10.99
C LEU A 72 -7.19 -0.27 10.45
N LEU A 73 -6.47 -0.63 9.39
CA LEU A 73 -5.46 0.22 8.75
C LEU A 73 -5.83 0.48 7.29
N ASP A 74 -5.84 1.75 6.91
CA ASP A 74 -6.06 2.18 5.53
C ASP A 74 -4.80 2.88 5.01
N GLU A 75 -4.13 2.24 4.04
CA GLU A 75 -2.87 2.68 3.44
C GLU A 75 -1.80 3.07 4.49
N PRO A 76 -1.45 2.17 5.44
CA PRO A 76 -0.56 2.54 6.54
C PRO A 76 0.89 2.81 6.11
N THR A 77 1.32 2.28 4.97
CA THR A 77 2.66 2.48 4.41
C THR A 77 2.84 3.84 3.74
N ASN A 78 1.74 4.54 3.42
CA ASN A 78 1.82 5.86 2.82
C ASN A 78 2.50 6.86 3.75
N HIS A 79 3.46 7.61 3.21
CA HIS A 79 4.27 8.59 3.91
C HIS A 79 5.28 8.03 4.93
N LEU A 80 5.46 6.71 4.99
CA LEU A 80 6.53 6.07 5.72
C LEU A 80 7.77 5.91 4.81
N ASP A 81 8.94 5.91 5.42
CA ASP A 81 10.16 5.49 4.74
C ASP A 81 10.39 3.99 4.92
N ALA A 82 11.37 3.43 4.23
CA ALA A 82 11.62 1.99 4.23
C ALA A 82 11.89 1.42 5.62
N GLU A 83 12.61 2.15 6.47
CA GLU A 83 12.92 1.71 7.84
C GLU A 83 11.66 1.68 8.72
N SER A 84 10.79 2.69 8.57
CA SER A 84 9.50 2.73 9.30
C SER A 84 8.53 1.65 8.81
N ILE A 85 8.57 1.29 7.53
CA ILE A 85 7.75 0.19 6.98
C ILE A 85 8.25 -1.13 7.55
N ASP A 86 9.56 -1.40 7.54
CA ASP A 86 10.15 -2.62 8.10
C ASP A 86 9.80 -2.79 9.58
N TRP A 87 9.90 -1.72 10.37
CA TRP A 87 9.48 -1.75 11.77
C TRP A 87 7.98 -2.06 11.92
N LEU A 88 7.12 -1.45 11.08
CA LEU A 88 5.69 -1.69 11.10
C LEU A 88 5.36 -3.16 10.76
N GLU A 89 6.03 -3.74 9.78
CA GLU A 89 5.90 -5.15 9.41
C GLU A 89 6.21 -6.05 10.60
N GLN A 90 7.37 -5.87 11.23
CA GLN A 90 7.79 -6.63 12.42
C GLN A 90 6.81 -6.46 13.59
N HIS A 91 6.29 -5.25 13.79
CA HIS A 91 5.31 -4.98 14.85
C HIS A 91 3.97 -5.71 14.59
N LEU A 92 3.51 -5.73 13.32
CA LEU A 92 2.25 -6.39 12.95
C LEU A 92 2.36 -7.91 12.93
N GLU A 93 3.51 -8.49 12.63
CA GLU A 93 3.77 -9.93 12.76
C GLU A 93 3.60 -10.43 14.21
N GLN A 94 3.98 -9.59 15.17
CA GLN A 94 3.89 -9.90 16.60
C GLN A 94 2.56 -9.44 17.24
N TYR A 95 1.66 -8.86 16.43
CA TYR A 95 0.41 -8.32 16.94
C TYR A 95 -0.55 -9.44 17.36
N VAL A 96 -1.02 -9.39 18.62
CA VAL A 96 -1.87 -10.45 19.18
C VAL A 96 -3.33 -10.34 18.70
N GLY A 97 -3.77 -9.15 18.30
CA GLY A 97 -5.13 -8.90 17.82
C GLY A 97 -5.34 -9.24 16.35
N THR A 98 -6.55 -8.98 15.85
CA THR A 98 -6.87 -9.12 14.43
C THR A 98 -6.55 -7.84 13.69
N VAL A 99 -5.81 -7.93 12.59
CA VAL A 99 -5.47 -6.79 11.73
C VAL A 99 -6.21 -6.92 10.40
N LEU A 100 -6.96 -5.88 10.03
CA LEU A 100 -7.49 -5.70 8.68
C LEU A 100 -6.82 -4.49 8.05
N CYS A 101 -6.08 -4.73 6.97
CA CYS A 101 -5.31 -3.71 6.31
C CYS A 101 -5.73 -3.57 4.84
N VAL A 102 -5.95 -2.34 4.39
CA VAL A 102 -6.11 -1.99 2.97
C VAL A 102 -4.82 -1.32 2.52
N THR A 103 -4.18 -1.86 1.49
CA THR A 103 -2.95 -1.27 0.94
C THR A 103 -2.69 -1.70 -0.50
N HIS A 104 -1.97 -0.87 -1.23
CA HIS A 104 -1.43 -1.17 -2.57
C HIS A 104 0.03 -1.64 -2.54
N ASP A 105 0.65 -1.67 -1.37
CA ASP A 105 2.01 -2.13 -1.19
C ASP A 105 2.09 -3.66 -1.20
N ARG A 106 2.60 -4.20 -2.29
CA ARG A 106 2.71 -5.65 -2.53
C ARG A 106 3.73 -6.30 -1.61
N TYR A 107 4.82 -5.63 -1.31
CA TYR A 107 5.88 -6.15 -0.44
C TYR A 107 5.39 -6.24 1.00
N PHE A 108 4.73 -5.21 1.46
CA PHE A 108 4.08 -5.20 2.76
C PHE A 108 3.04 -6.32 2.90
N LEU A 109 2.17 -6.52 1.88
CA LEU A 109 1.20 -7.61 1.89
C LEU A 109 1.87 -8.99 1.87
N ASP A 110 3.00 -9.13 1.18
CA ASP A 110 3.71 -10.40 1.09
C ASP A 110 4.33 -10.81 2.42
N ASN A 111 4.79 -9.83 3.20
CA ASN A 111 5.43 -10.04 4.49
C ASN A 111 4.41 -10.24 5.63
N VAL A 112 3.33 -9.45 5.67
CA VAL A 112 2.43 -9.37 6.83
C VAL A 112 1.15 -10.19 6.66
N ALA A 113 0.65 -10.36 5.42
CA ALA A 113 -0.67 -10.92 5.21
C ALA A 113 -0.69 -12.46 5.26
N GLY A 114 -1.49 -13.03 6.17
CA GLY A 114 -1.83 -14.46 6.17
C GLY A 114 -3.07 -14.80 5.34
N TRP A 115 -3.88 -13.80 5.02
CA TRP A 115 -5.09 -13.88 4.19
C TRP A 115 -5.23 -12.62 3.35
N ILE A 116 -5.71 -12.77 2.11
CA ILE A 116 -6.05 -11.65 1.22
C ILE A 116 -7.52 -11.74 0.85
N LEU A 117 -8.26 -10.65 1.04
CA LEU A 117 -9.62 -10.50 0.55
C LEU A 117 -9.59 -9.64 -0.72
N GLU A 118 -9.83 -10.28 -1.86
CA GLU A 118 -9.98 -9.57 -3.12
C GLU A 118 -11.42 -9.08 -3.30
N LEU A 119 -11.59 -7.80 -3.58
CA LEU A 119 -12.86 -7.24 -3.98
C LEU A 119 -12.88 -7.16 -5.52
N ASP A 120 -13.65 -8.04 -6.15
CA ASP A 120 -13.74 -8.13 -7.61
C ASP A 120 -15.20 -8.15 -8.04
N ARG A 121 -15.62 -7.19 -8.88
CA ARG A 121 -16.97 -7.11 -9.45
C ARG A 121 -18.12 -7.18 -8.41
N GLY A 122 -17.90 -6.59 -7.24
CA GLY A 122 -18.89 -6.57 -6.16
C GLY A 122 -18.89 -7.82 -5.27
N GLU A 123 -18.02 -8.79 -5.54
CA GLU A 123 -17.83 -9.99 -4.73
C GLU A 123 -16.56 -9.89 -3.89
N GLY A 124 -16.60 -10.41 -2.66
CA GLY A 124 -15.42 -10.55 -1.80
C GLY A 124 -14.90 -11.98 -1.87
N ILE A 125 -13.70 -12.17 -2.39
CA ILE A 125 -13.10 -13.49 -2.60
C ILE A 125 -11.90 -13.65 -1.66
N PRO A 126 -12.00 -14.52 -0.63
CA PRO A 126 -10.91 -14.75 0.32
C PRO A 126 -9.89 -15.72 -0.26
N TYR A 127 -8.61 -15.39 -0.11
CA TYR A 127 -7.46 -16.23 -0.45
C TYR A 127 -6.60 -16.46 0.79
N LYS A 128 -6.22 -17.70 1.03
CA LYS A 128 -5.27 -18.03 2.09
C LYS A 128 -3.85 -17.86 1.58
N GLY A 129 -3.02 -17.18 2.39
CA GLY A 129 -1.62 -16.93 2.12
C GLY A 129 -1.33 -15.46 1.84
N ASN A 130 -0.09 -15.20 1.46
CA ASN A 130 0.45 -13.89 1.15
C ASN A 130 0.11 -13.42 -0.29
N TYR A 131 0.69 -12.29 -0.70
CA TYR A 131 0.44 -11.72 -2.03
C TYR A 131 0.85 -12.66 -3.18
N GLN A 132 1.98 -13.37 -3.07
CA GLN A 132 2.43 -14.32 -4.09
C GLN A 132 1.42 -15.47 -4.25
N ASN A 133 0.97 -16.04 -3.13
CA ASN A 133 -0.04 -17.11 -3.12
C ASN A 133 -1.37 -16.63 -3.75
N TRP A 134 -1.79 -15.41 -3.45
CA TRP A 134 -2.96 -14.80 -4.08
C TRP A 134 -2.80 -14.68 -5.60
N LEU A 135 -1.64 -14.20 -6.06
CA LEU A 135 -1.38 -14.01 -7.49
C LEU A 135 -1.45 -15.35 -8.28
N GLU A 136 -0.88 -16.41 -7.71
CA GLU A 136 -0.96 -17.76 -8.29
C GLU A 136 -2.40 -18.27 -8.36
N GLN A 137 -3.15 -18.16 -7.25
CA GLN A 137 -4.54 -18.61 -7.17
C GLN A 137 -5.43 -17.80 -8.11
N LYS A 138 -5.25 -16.48 -8.19
CA LYS A 138 -5.95 -15.59 -9.13
C LYS A 138 -5.65 -15.98 -10.57
N THR A 139 -4.41 -16.24 -10.92
CA THR A 139 -4.01 -16.66 -12.28
C THR A 139 -4.68 -17.97 -12.68
N LYS A 140 -4.71 -18.95 -11.75
CA LYS A 140 -5.41 -20.23 -11.98
C LYS A 140 -6.92 -20.01 -12.17
N ARG A 141 -7.56 -19.18 -11.33
CA ARG A 141 -8.98 -18.84 -11.44
C ARG A 141 -9.30 -18.22 -12.79
N LEU A 142 -8.54 -17.19 -13.18
CA LEU A 142 -8.75 -16.50 -14.46
C LEU A 142 -8.57 -17.44 -15.66
N SER A 143 -7.58 -18.34 -15.63
CA SER A 143 -7.38 -19.32 -16.69
C SER A 143 -8.54 -20.32 -16.80
N GLN A 144 -9.13 -20.71 -15.68
CA GLN A 144 -10.32 -21.58 -15.66
C GLN A 144 -11.56 -20.83 -16.17
N GLU A 145 -11.78 -19.61 -15.73
CA GLU A 145 -12.88 -18.75 -16.22
C GLU A 145 -12.78 -18.56 -17.74
N GLU A 146 -11.59 -18.28 -18.26
CA GLU A 146 -11.37 -18.11 -19.70
C GLU A 146 -11.65 -19.40 -20.50
N LYS A 147 -11.26 -20.55 -19.98
CA LYS A 147 -11.58 -21.86 -20.59
C LYS A 147 -13.10 -22.12 -20.57
N HIS A 148 -13.76 -21.83 -19.46
CA HIS A 148 -15.22 -21.98 -19.36
C HIS A 148 -15.95 -21.05 -20.33
N GLU A 149 -15.54 -19.79 -20.42
CA GLU A 149 -16.13 -18.83 -21.33
C GLU A 149 -15.91 -19.19 -22.80
N SER A 150 -14.71 -19.66 -23.15
CA SER A 150 -14.40 -20.16 -24.49
C SER A 150 -15.28 -21.38 -24.87
N LYS A 151 -15.52 -22.31 -23.94
CA LYS A 151 -16.43 -23.43 -24.16
C LYS A 151 -17.87 -22.98 -24.32
N ARG A 152 -18.33 -22.10 -23.43
CA ARG A 152 -19.68 -21.51 -23.49
C ARG A 152 -19.95 -20.81 -24.81
N LYS A 153 -18.98 -19.98 -25.25
CA LYS A 153 -19.09 -19.30 -26.54
C LYS A 153 -19.20 -20.26 -27.72
N LYS A 154 -18.40 -21.33 -27.73
CA LYS A 154 -18.49 -22.38 -28.76
C LYS A 154 -19.82 -23.13 -28.75
N GLU A 155 -20.40 -23.35 -27.56
CA GLU A 155 -21.73 -23.97 -27.43
C GLU A 155 -22.83 -23.01 -27.89
N LEU A 156 -22.78 -21.75 -27.51
CA LEU A 156 -23.71 -20.73 -28.02
C LEU A 156 -23.66 -20.58 -29.54
N ASP A 157 -22.47 -20.57 -30.13
CA ASP A 157 -22.30 -20.49 -31.58
C ASP A 157 -22.91 -21.73 -32.27
N LYS A 158 -22.69 -22.95 -31.74
CA LYS A 158 -23.31 -24.16 -32.24
C LYS A 158 -24.84 -24.16 -32.12
N GLU A 159 -25.38 -23.72 -30.98
CA GLU A 159 -26.82 -23.62 -30.79
C GLU A 159 -27.44 -22.55 -31.69
N LEU A 160 -26.77 -21.45 -31.92
CA LEU A 160 -27.18 -20.39 -32.82
C LEU A 160 -27.22 -20.89 -34.28
N GLU A 161 -26.17 -21.61 -34.71
CA GLU A 161 -26.09 -22.24 -36.05
C GLU A 161 -27.20 -23.24 -36.24
N TRP A 162 -27.48 -24.10 -35.25
CA TRP A 162 -28.58 -25.06 -35.31
C TRP A 162 -29.96 -24.38 -35.38
N ILE A 163 -30.19 -23.27 -34.61
CA ILE A 163 -31.42 -22.49 -34.66
C ILE A 163 -31.61 -21.89 -36.06
N ARG A 164 -30.55 -21.46 -36.73
CA ARG A 164 -30.57 -20.85 -38.06
C ARG A 164 -30.82 -21.88 -39.17
N THR A 165 -30.29 -23.11 -39.03
CA THR A 165 -30.32 -24.13 -40.10
C THR A 165 -31.55 -25.01 -40.07
N SER A 166 -32.38 -25.05 -39.04
CA SER A 166 -33.54 -25.94 -38.90
C SER A 166 -34.93 -25.27 -38.96
N PRO A 167 -35.45 -24.93 -40.15
CA PRO A 167 -36.76 -24.31 -40.24
C PRO A 167 -37.97 -25.24 -40.03
N LYS A 168 -37.81 -26.57 -40.18
CA LYS A 168 -38.91 -27.55 -40.19
C LYS A 168 -39.15 -28.33 -38.89
N GLY A 169 -38.29 -28.20 -37.88
CA GLY A 169 -38.38 -28.95 -36.61
C GLY A 169 -39.00 -28.22 -35.43
N ARG A 170 -39.80 -27.17 -35.64
CA ARG A 170 -40.25 -26.18 -34.65
C ARG A 170 -41.34 -26.61 -33.66
N ARG A 171 -41.60 -27.89 -33.41
CA ARG A 171 -42.65 -28.31 -32.46
C ARG A 171 -42.07 -28.96 -31.21
N ALA A 172 -42.41 -28.45 -30.03
CA ALA A 172 -42.20 -28.89 -28.65
C ALA A 172 -40.70 -29.08 -28.18
N LYS A 173 -39.86 -29.91 -28.85
CA LYS A 173 -38.45 -30.10 -28.48
C LYS A 173 -37.58 -28.85 -28.68
N ASN A 174 -38.00 -27.95 -29.57
CA ASN A 174 -37.31 -26.68 -29.85
C ASN A 174 -37.48 -25.65 -28.74
N LYS A 175 -38.61 -25.67 -28.02
CA LYS A 175 -38.92 -24.64 -27.00
C LYS A 175 -37.95 -24.73 -25.81
N ALA A 176 -37.63 -25.96 -25.39
CA ALA A 176 -36.67 -26.18 -24.31
C ALA A 176 -35.22 -25.77 -24.70
N ARG A 177 -34.87 -26.00 -25.99
CA ARG A 177 -33.52 -25.67 -26.48
C ARG A 177 -33.34 -24.17 -26.72
N ILE A 178 -34.37 -23.50 -27.19
CA ILE A 178 -34.38 -22.03 -27.29
C ILE A 178 -34.35 -21.39 -25.88
N SER A 179 -35.12 -21.95 -24.93
CA SER A 179 -35.08 -21.49 -23.54
C SER A 179 -33.71 -21.69 -22.90
N ASN A 180 -33.04 -22.79 -23.18
CA ASN A 180 -31.65 -23.04 -22.71
C ASN A 180 -30.67 -22.05 -23.37
N TYR A 181 -30.84 -21.73 -24.66
CA TYR A 181 -30.03 -20.71 -25.32
C TYR A 181 -30.24 -19.32 -24.70
N ASP A 182 -31.49 -18.94 -24.43
CA ASP A 182 -31.81 -17.68 -23.78
C ASP A 182 -31.26 -17.60 -22.35
N ILE A 183 -31.28 -18.72 -21.60
CA ILE A 183 -30.65 -18.80 -20.28
C ILE A 183 -29.13 -18.63 -20.39
N MET A 184 -28.46 -19.36 -21.31
CA MET A 184 -27.02 -19.20 -21.55
C MET A 184 -26.64 -17.79 -22.00
N LEU A 185 -27.53 -17.10 -22.73
CA LEU A 185 -27.33 -15.73 -23.16
C LEU A 185 -27.49 -14.74 -21.99
N SER A 186 -28.47 -14.99 -21.11
CA SER A 186 -28.78 -14.13 -19.95
C SER A 186 -27.74 -14.26 -18.83
N GLU A 187 -27.04 -15.40 -18.73
CA GLU A 187 -25.94 -15.60 -17.80
C GLU A 187 -24.70 -14.74 -18.10
N GLY A 188 -24.82 -13.77 -18.97
CA GLY A 188 -23.90 -12.65 -19.26
C GLY A 188 -22.42 -13.01 -19.35
N SER A 189 -21.71 -12.51 -20.31
CA SER A 189 -20.24 -12.55 -20.29
C SER A 189 -19.77 -11.62 -19.17
N LYS A 190 -19.04 -12.14 -18.20
CA LYS A 190 -18.33 -11.31 -17.24
C LYS A 190 -17.38 -10.41 -18.04
N GLU A 191 -17.54 -9.09 -17.95
CA GLU A 191 -16.70 -8.13 -18.68
C GLU A 191 -15.24 -8.41 -18.41
N LYS A 192 -14.45 -8.59 -19.47
CA LYS A 192 -13.00 -8.71 -19.34
C LYS A 192 -12.44 -7.37 -18.94
N ASP A 193 -11.66 -7.38 -17.89
CA ASP A 193 -10.84 -6.23 -17.48
C ASP A 193 -9.84 -5.93 -18.61
N THR A 194 -10.20 -5.04 -19.50
CA THR A 194 -9.33 -4.57 -20.60
C THR A 194 -8.25 -3.70 -19.96
N ARG A 195 -7.04 -4.24 -19.83
CA ARG A 195 -5.89 -3.46 -19.40
C ARG A 195 -5.75 -2.26 -20.32
N LEU A 196 -5.99 -1.06 -19.78
CA LEU A 196 -5.79 0.18 -20.48
C LEU A 196 -4.28 0.32 -20.74
N GLN A 197 -3.84 0.12 -21.97
CA GLN A 197 -2.47 0.45 -22.37
C GLN A 197 -2.49 1.92 -22.80
N ILE A 198 -1.87 2.77 -22.01
CA ILE A 198 -1.64 4.17 -22.39
C ILE A 198 -0.30 4.21 -23.13
N PRO A 199 -0.28 4.38 -24.46
CA PRO A 199 0.96 4.57 -25.17
C PRO A 199 1.51 5.96 -24.83
N ILE A 200 2.62 6.00 -24.13
CA ILE A 200 3.36 7.25 -23.88
C ILE A 200 4.33 7.40 -25.05
N PRO A 201 4.16 8.41 -25.92
CA PRO A 201 5.10 8.62 -27.01
C PRO A 201 6.48 8.98 -26.46
N ASN A 202 7.52 8.45 -27.07
CA ASN A 202 8.89 8.81 -26.73
C ASN A 202 9.09 10.31 -26.93
N GLY A 203 9.58 11.01 -25.91
CA GLY A 203 10.03 12.39 -26.01
C GLY A 203 11.29 12.54 -26.88
N PRO A 204 11.71 13.76 -27.17
CA PRO A 204 12.99 14.01 -27.86
C PRO A 204 14.13 13.39 -27.04
N ARG A 205 15.11 12.80 -27.72
CA ARG A 205 16.28 12.24 -27.04
C ARG A 205 17.12 13.40 -26.49
N LEU A 206 17.24 13.43 -25.17
CA LEU A 206 18.27 14.18 -24.49
C LEU A 206 19.62 13.52 -24.87
N GLY A 207 20.60 14.27 -25.29
CA GLY A 207 21.88 13.79 -25.83
C GLY A 207 22.58 12.68 -25.03
N ASN A 208 23.89 12.62 -25.05
CA ASN A 208 24.64 11.60 -24.26
C ASN A 208 24.74 11.91 -22.78
N LYS A 209 24.45 13.13 -22.35
CA LYS A 209 24.38 13.57 -20.96
C LYS A 209 22.96 14.02 -20.69
N VAL A 210 22.23 13.27 -19.82
CA VAL A 210 20.85 13.58 -19.51
C VAL A 210 20.75 14.57 -18.37
N LEU A 211 21.53 14.36 -17.32
CA LEU A 211 21.65 15.26 -16.16
C LEU A 211 23.06 15.14 -15.61
N GLU A 212 23.71 16.25 -15.40
CA GLU A 212 24.98 16.35 -14.69
C GLU A 212 24.81 17.25 -13.46
N VAL A 213 25.13 16.74 -12.29
CA VAL A 213 25.08 17.44 -11.01
C VAL A 213 26.49 17.51 -10.47
N LYS A 214 26.96 18.72 -10.12
CA LYS A 214 28.30 18.97 -9.60
C LYS A 214 28.25 19.78 -8.32
N ASP A 215 28.85 19.23 -7.28
CA ASP A 215 29.11 19.89 -5.99
C ASP A 215 27.86 20.58 -5.41
N LEU A 216 26.70 19.91 -5.59
CA LEU A 216 25.40 20.47 -5.23
C LEU A 216 25.27 20.57 -3.71
N GLN A 217 24.92 21.77 -3.24
CA GLN A 217 24.64 22.02 -1.83
C GLN A 217 23.30 22.73 -1.67
N LYS A 218 22.54 22.31 -0.67
CA LYS A 218 21.26 22.91 -0.30
C LYS A 218 20.99 22.84 1.19
N SER A 219 20.61 23.96 1.79
CA SER A 219 20.21 24.10 3.19
C SER A 219 18.90 24.86 3.30
N TYR A 220 18.18 24.65 4.38
CA TYR A 220 17.06 25.49 4.80
C TYR A 220 17.29 25.95 6.25
N GLY A 221 17.57 27.24 6.41
CA GLY A 221 18.01 27.79 7.68
C GLY A 221 19.29 27.08 8.16
N ASP A 222 19.28 26.56 9.37
CA ASP A 222 20.42 25.86 9.97
C ASP A 222 20.50 24.38 9.56
N LYS A 223 19.53 23.86 8.81
CA LYS A 223 19.48 22.45 8.42
C LYS A 223 20.11 22.26 7.05
N LEU A 224 21.30 21.65 6.99
CA LEU A 224 21.93 21.17 5.78
C LEU A 224 21.20 19.91 5.29
N LEU A 225 20.67 19.90 4.05
CA LEU A 225 19.97 18.76 3.46
C LEU A 225 20.86 17.99 2.49
N ILE A 226 21.59 18.70 1.65
CA ILE A 226 22.46 18.13 0.61
C ILE A 226 23.80 18.82 0.73
N ASP A 227 24.84 18.02 0.86
CA ASP A 227 26.22 18.48 0.98
C ASP A 227 27.08 17.84 -0.12
N ASN A 228 27.67 18.67 -0.97
CA ASN A 228 28.63 18.27 -2.01
C ASN A 228 28.20 17.05 -2.86
N LEU A 229 26.94 17.03 -3.32
CA LEU A 229 26.39 15.93 -4.09
C LEU A 229 26.79 16.08 -5.56
N SER A 230 27.49 15.07 -6.11
CA SER A 230 27.87 15.02 -7.52
C SER A 230 27.50 13.67 -8.13
N PHE A 231 26.78 13.67 -9.25
CA PHE A 231 26.44 12.46 -10.00
C PHE A 231 26.01 12.80 -11.44
N GLU A 232 26.02 11.79 -12.29
CA GLU A 232 25.54 11.87 -13.66
C GLU A 232 24.45 10.81 -13.90
N LEU A 233 23.39 11.17 -14.64
CA LEU A 233 22.38 10.22 -15.08
C LEU A 233 22.72 9.68 -16.46
N PRO A 234 22.80 8.35 -16.63
CA PRO A 234 23.02 7.74 -17.93
C PRO A 234 21.78 7.88 -18.83
N PRO A 235 21.95 7.99 -20.15
CA PRO A 235 20.84 8.00 -21.09
C PRO A 235 20.05 6.69 -21.01
N ALA A 236 18.72 6.78 -21.06
CA ALA A 236 17.78 5.65 -20.93
C ALA A 236 17.90 4.83 -19.62
N GLY A 237 18.58 5.36 -18.60
CA GLY A 237 18.69 4.75 -17.28
C GLY A 237 17.49 5.08 -16.39
N ILE A 238 17.16 4.15 -15.48
CA ILE A 238 16.24 4.40 -14.38
C ILE A 238 17.08 4.45 -13.10
N VAL A 239 17.04 5.57 -12.40
CA VAL A 239 17.76 5.76 -11.14
C VAL A 239 16.78 5.95 -10.01
N GLY A 240 16.83 5.06 -9.02
CA GLY A 240 16.04 5.16 -7.79
C GLY A 240 16.78 6.01 -6.74
N ILE A 241 16.07 6.97 -6.15
CA ILE A 241 16.58 7.77 -5.03
C ILE A 241 15.90 7.30 -3.76
N ILE A 242 16.67 6.75 -2.84
CA ILE A 242 16.23 6.26 -1.53
C ILE A 242 16.79 7.12 -0.41
N GLY A 243 16.13 7.12 0.71
CA GLY A 243 16.57 7.81 1.92
C GLY A 243 15.41 8.13 2.85
N PRO A 244 15.71 8.49 4.10
CA PRO A 244 14.68 8.78 5.10
C PRO A 244 13.81 9.98 4.75
N ASN A 245 12.66 10.11 5.43
CA ASN A 245 11.80 11.27 5.29
C ASN A 245 12.53 12.53 5.77
N GLY A 246 12.43 13.62 4.99
CA GLY A 246 13.15 14.86 5.28
C GLY A 246 14.63 14.90 4.82
N ALA A 247 15.13 13.86 4.14
CA ALA A 247 16.51 13.80 3.60
C ALA A 247 16.75 14.70 2.36
N GLY A 248 15.73 15.44 1.89
CA GLY A 248 15.89 16.35 0.73
C GLY A 248 15.55 15.73 -0.63
N LYS A 249 14.95 14.52 -0.70
CA LYS A 249 14.57 13.88 -1.97
C LYS A 249 13.71 14.78 -2.86
N THR A 250 12.64 15.33 -2.30
CA THR A 250 11.74 16.25 -3.02
C THR A 250 12.45 17.56 -3.39
N THR A 251 13.34 18.05 -2.55
CA THR A 251 14.15 19.24 -2.81
C THR A 251 15.06 19.03 -4.01
N LEU A 252 15.70 17.85 -4.09
CA LEU A 252 16.52 17.48 -5.24
C LEU A 252 15.70 17.46 -6.55
N PHE A 253 14.50 16.87 -6.53
CA PHE A 253 13.60 16.89 -7.69
C PHE A 253 13.21 18.32 -8.09
N LYS A 254 12.87 19.18 -7.12
CA LYS A 254 12.54 20.58 -7.39
C LYS A 254 13.72 21.35 -8.01
N MET A 255 14.94 21.06 -7.56
CA MET A 255 16.14 21.66 -8.17
C MET A 255 16.37 21.17 -9.60
N ILE A 256 16.16 19.87 -9.88
CA ILE A 256 16.24 19.31 -11.24
C ILE A 256 15.16 19.92 -12.15
N MET A 257 13.94 20.14 -11.62
CA MET A 257 12.84 20.78 -12.36
C MET A 257 13.03 22.29 -12.54
N GLY A 258 14.03 22.90 -11.88
CA GLY A 258 14.26 24.34 -11.90
C GLY A 258 13.30 25.15 -11.03
N GLU A 259 12.50 24.48 -10.20
CA GLU A 259 11.57 25.14 -9.25
C GLU A 259 12.27 25.67 -8.01
N GLU A 260 13.44 25.17 -7.70
CA GLU A 260 14.28 25.55 -6.57
C GLU A 260 15.71 25.76 -7.04
N GLN A 261 16.42 26.74 -6.45
CA GLN A 261 17.83 26.98 -6.77
C GLN A 261 18.73 26.33 -5.72
N PRO A 262 19.85 25.71 -6.14
CA PRO A 262 20.87 25.25 -5.21
C PRO A 262 21.57 26.46 -4.55
N ASP A 263 22.08 26.26 -3.32
CA ASP A 263 22.87 27.28 -2.64
C ASP A 263 24.31 27.32 -3.24
N GLN A 264 24.85 26.15 -3.60
CA GLN A 264 26.14 26.00 -4.30
C GLN A 264 26.08 24.84 -5.31
N GLY A 265 27.03 24.82 -6.23
CA GLY A 265 27.12 23.79 -7.26
C GLY A 265 26.34 24.12 -8.52
N SER A 266 26.23 23.17 -9.41
CA SER A 266 25.53 23.35 -10.68
C SER A 266 24.75 22.11 -11.10
N LEU A 267 23.61 22.35 -11.75
CA LEU A 267 22.75 21.36 -12.40
C LEU A 267 22.68 21.69 -13.88
N SER A 268 23.01 20.74 -14.75
CA SER A 268 22.82 20.90 -16.19
C SER A 268 22.00 19.72 -16.71
N LEU A 269 20.88 20.05 -17.39
CA LEU A 269 20.11 19.09 -18.17
C LEU A 269 20.74 19.02 -19.57
N GLY A 270 20.79 17.83 -20.13
CA GLY A 270 21.29 17.64 -21.51
C GLY A 270 20.43 18.34 -22.56
N ASP A 271 21.04 18.71 -23.67
CA ASP A 271 20.41 19.38 -24.83
C ASP A 271 19.53 18.39 -25.62
#